data_cae8a730efbf92ad8643152b376cc1e7
#
_entry.id   cae8a730efbf92ad8643152b376cc1e7
#
_cell.length_a   1.000
_cell.length_b   1.000
_cell.length_c   1.000
_cell.angle_alpha   90.00
_cell.angle_beta   90.00
_cell.angle_gamma   90.00
#
_symmetry.space_group_name_H-M   'P 1'
#
loop_
_entity.id
_entity.type
_entity.pdbx_description
1 polymer ?
#
loop_
_entity_poly.entity_id
_entity_poly.type
_entity_poly.pdbx_seq_one_letter_code
_entity_poly.pdbx_strand_id
1 'polypeptide(L)'
;LGLEGNYVATLAAKQRDPRVDTRFYTLGLTPGITYKLNNSHKFGASFKYSSIKEDSRMSNVNSYVDQDYYILYGLGTAIKGIGSGVTSNYIGDRFGGALQYNFSMPSFNLLLEGSYDVKAETVQQSYTTPKKIAGVKDKTAHVSLTMIQEGKDYTNYMRTTYTNRNIDGIQYISQRDNSESQSGWVELYNNIRSTYKAQTASLNYALSRNRGNEYSWKAELNVNYTKQDDEYLMPNSVQNAENLSLGLGGKKNFVLGNSLNRRLLIDVHVAYNNNLGGEYVYGGSHADYPTVT
;
A
#
# COMPACT_ATOMS: atom_id res chain seq x y z
N LEU A 1 27.26 7.69 -0.29
CA LEU A 1 26.20 8.48 -0.89
C LEU A 1 25.57 7.70 -2.03
N GLY A 2 24.26 7.71 -2.14
CA GLY A 2 23.50 7.10 -3.23
C GLY A 2 22.33 8.00 -3.64
N LEU A 3 21.92 7.84 -4.89
CA LEU A 3 20.71 8.47 -5.44
C LEU A 3 19.96 7.43 -6.25
N GLU A 4 18.71 7.21 -5.93
CA GLU A 4 17.79 6.39 -6.72
C GLU A 4 16.79 7.31 -7.43
N GLY A 5 16.59 7.08 -8.73
CA GLY A 5 15.54 7.71 -9.53
C GLY A 5 14.55 6.65 -10.01
N ASN A 6 13.26 6.93 -9.86
CA ASN A 6 12.19 6.04 -10.29
C ASN A 6 11.20 6.83 -11.17
N TYR A 7 10.87 6.30 -12.34
CA TYR A 7 9.82 6.81 -13.20
C TYR A 7 8.90 5.68 -13.61
N VAL A 8 7.61 5.85 -13.34
CA VAL A 8 6.56 4.90 -13.75
C VAL A 8 5.52 5.66 -14.55
N ALA A 9 5.21 5.16 -15.74
CA ALA A 9 4.11 5.64 -16.55
C ALA A 9 3.18 4.48 -16.90
N THR A 10 1.88 4.67 -16.73
CA THR A 10 0.86 3.66 -17.00
C THR A 10 -0.27 4.28 -17.81
N LEU A 11 -0.71 3.55 -18.84
CA LEU A 11 -1.90 3.84 -19.61
C LEU A 11 -2.92 2.74 -19.37
N ALA A 12 -4.13 3.10 -18.92
CA ALA A 12 -5.25 2.18 -18.83
C ALA A 12 -6.38 2.67 -19.73
N ALA A 13 -6.81 1.83 -20.66
CA ALA A 13 -7.85 2.18 -21.62
C ALA A 13 -8.89 1.06 -21.75
N LYS A 14 -10.17 1.44 -21.80
CA LYS A 14 -11.30 0.57 -22.10
C LYS A 14 -12.08 1.15 -23.29
N GLN A 15 -12.17 0.39 -24.39
CA GLN A 15 -12.81 0.86 -25.62
C GLN A 15 -14.33 0.68 -25.65
N ARG A 16 -14.89 -0.20 -24.79
CA ARG A 16 -16.35 -0.39 -24.69
C ARG A 16 -16.92 0.54 -23.64
N ASP A 17 -18.10 1.06 -23.90
CA ASP A 17 -18.80 1.96 -22.99
C ASP A 17 -19.13 1.27 -21.63
N PRO A 18 -18.99 1.95 -20.51
CA PRO A 18 -18.36 3.25 -20.40
C PRO A 18 -16.85 3.17 -20.74
N ARG A 19 -16.39 4.04 -21.63
CA ARG A 19 -14.98 4.11 -22.05
C ARG A 19 -14.16 4.79 -20.99
N VAL A 20 -12.98 4.27 -20.73
CA VAL A 20 -12.01 4.82 -19.77
C VAL A 20 -10.71 5.10 -20.51
N ASP A 21 -10.15 6.28 -20.30
CA ASP A 21 -8.78 6.66 -20.69
C ASP A 21 -8.12 7.28 -19.47
N THR A 22 -7.18 6.56 -18.90
CA THR A 22 -6.44 6.99 -17.70
C THR A 22 -4.97 6.96 -17.99
N ARG A 23 -4.29 8.07 -17.72
CA ARG A 23 -2.85 8.24 -17.84
C ARG A 23 -2.28 8.60 -16.50
N PHE A 24 -1.46 7.73 -15.98
CA PHE A 24 -0.82 7.89 -14.67
C PHE A 24 0.69 7.95 -14.83
N TYR A 25 1.34 8.86 -14.11
CA TYR A 25 2.78 8.83 -13.95
C TYR A 25 3.23 9.21 -12.53
N THR A 26 4.36 8.64 -12.14
CA THR A 26 5.08 8.99 -10.92
C THR A 26 6.54 9.20 -11.25
N LEU A 27 7.09 10.30 -10.78
CA LEU A 27 8.52 10.59 -10.78
C LEU A 27 9.00 10.66 -9.34
N GLY A 28 9.95 9.80 -8.99
CA GLY A 28 10.49 9.71 -7.63
C GLY A 28 12.02 9.88 -7.61
N LEU A 29 12.49 10.50 -6.53
CA LEU A 29 13.92 10.64 -6.20
C LEU A 29 14.14 10.26 -4.74
N THR A 30 15.19 9.44 -4.51
CA THR A 30 15.54 8.99 -3.16
C THR A 30 17.05 9.14 -2.95
N PRO A 31 17.53 10.30 -2.49
CA PRO A 31 18.89 10.43 -1.99
C PRO A 31 19.09 9.66 -0.68
N GLY A 32 20.27 9.07 -0.52
CA GLY A 32 20.62 8.33 0.68
C GLY A 32 22.09 8.44 1.04
N ILE A 33 22.35 8.27 2.34
CA ILE A 33 23.70 8.27 2.89
C ILE A 33 23.86 7.08 3.83
N THR A 34 25.03 6.47 3.76
CA THR A 34 25.43 5.44 4.74
C THR A 34 26.73 5.90 5.41
N TYR A 35 26.76 5.81 6.72
CA TYR A 35 27.92 6.12 7.56
C TYR A 35 28.37 4.85 8.29
N LYS A 36 29.61 4.48 8.10
CA LYS A 36 30.27 3.36 8.78
C LYS A 36 31.06 3.91 9.97
N LEU A 37 30.55 3.67 11.18
CA LEU A 37 31.23 4.08 12.42
C LEU A 37 32.47 3.20 12.65
N ASN A 38 32.32 1.88 12.49
CA ASN A 38 33.40 0.89 12.56
C ASN A 38 32.99 -0.37 11.77
N ASN A 39 33.73 -1.47 11.92
CA ASN A 39 33.43 -2.70 11.17
C ASN A 39 32.10 -3.34 11.57
N SER A 40 31.64 -3.09 12.79
CA SER A 40 30.41 -3.70 13.32
C SER A 40 29.19 -2.78 13.21
N HIS A 41 29.35 -1.45 13.17
CA HIS A 41 28.24 -0.51 13.26
C HIS A 41 28.15 0.37 12.02
N LYS A 42 27.01 0.36 11.34
CA LYS A 42 26.69 1.20 10.19
C LYS A 42 25.32 1.84 10.38
N PHE A 43 25.22 3.09 9.97
CA PHE A 43 23.98 3.86 9.98
C PHE A 43 23.64 4.29 8.56
N GLY A 44 22.35 4.25 8.23
CA GLY A 44 21.82 4.73 6.96
C GLY A 44 20.70 5.73 7.18
N ALA A 45 20.59 6.71 6.30
CA ALA A 45 19.47 7.62 6.23
C ALA A 45 19.12 7.87 4.76
N SER A 46 17.85 7.92 4.46
CA SER A 46 17.34 8.29 3.13
C SER A 46 16.14 9.20 3.24
N PHE A 47 15.98 10.05 2.22
CA PHE A 47 14.81 10.89 2.04
C PHE A 47 14.17 10.55 0.71
N LYS A 48 12.85 10.44 0.66
CA LYS A 48 12.08 10.12 -0.54
C LYS A 48 11.17 11.28 -0.89
N TYR A 49 11.21 11.67 -2.16
CA TYR A 49 10.23 12.55 -2.77
C TYR A 49 9.65 11.89 -4.00
N SER A 50 8.34 11.99 -4.21
CA SER A 50 7.70 11.56 -5.45
C SER A 50 6.59 12.52 -5.83
N SER A 51 6.56 12.95 -7.09
CA SER A 51 5.43 13.65 -7.69
C SER A 51 4.55 12.64 -8.43
N ILE A 52 3.24 12.76 -8.22
CA ILE A 52 2.22 11.83 -8.72
C ILE A 52 1.21 12.64 -9.51
N LYS A 53 0.91 12.19 -10.73
CA LYS A 53 -0.14 12.81 -11.54
C LYS A 53 -0.92 11.75 -12.30
N GLU A 54 -2.23 11.91 -12.31
CA GLU A 54 -3.14 11.08 -13.07
C GLU A 54 -4.18 11.94 -13.76
N ASP A 55 -4.40 11.70 -15.05
CA ASP A 55 -5.49 12.23 -15.84
C ASP A 55 -6.43 11.06 -16.16
N SER A 56 -7.64 11.08 -15.63
CA SER A 56 -8.63 10.02 -15.85
C SER A 56 -9.89 10.60 -16.48
N ARG A 57 -10.30 10.00 -17.59
CA ARG A 57 -11.52 10.37 -18.30
C ARG A 57 -12.42 9.17 -18.48
N MET A 58 -13.70 9.36 -18.16
CA MET A 58 -14.74 8.40 -18.47
C MET A 58 -15.76 9.03 -19.43
N SER A 59 -16.18 8.29 -20.45
CA SER A 59 -17.15 8.78 -21.45
C SER A 59 -18.03 7.64 -21.97
N ASN A 60 -19.31 7.94 -22.23
CA ASN A 60 -20.22 7.11 -23.01
C ASN A 60 -20.37 7.69 -24.41
N VAL A 61 -20.13 6.87 -25.41
CA VAL A 61 -20.29 7.27 -26.84
C VAL A 61 -21.62 6.79 -27.40
N ASN A 62 -22.11 5.64 -26.90
CA ASN A 62 -23.40 5.12 -27.33
C ASN A 62 -24.52 5.71 -26.44
N SER A 63 -25.20 6.73 -26.95
CA SER A 63 -26.32 7.39 -26.27
C SER A 63 -27.64 6.58 -26.27
N TYR A 64 -27.71 5.47 -27.03
CA TYR A 64 -28.89 4.63 -27.11
C TYR A 64 -28.94 3.50 -26.07
N VAL A 65 -27.84 3.27 -25.39
CA VAL A 65 -27.75 2.27 -24.31
C VAL A 65 -27.61 3.00 -22.99
N ASP A 66 -28.63 2.88 -22.15
CA ASP A 66 -28.54 3.37 -20.77
C ASP A 66 -27.59 2.45 -20.00
N GLN A 67 -26.40 2.93 -19.72
CA GLN A 67 -25.39 2.20 -18.96
C GLN A 67 -25.33 2.75 -17.57
N ASP A 68 -25.68 1.91 -16.61
CA ASP A 68 -25.54 2.23 -15.21
C ASP A 68 -24.04 2.22 -14.83
N TYR A 69 -23.60 3.30 -14.23
CA TYR A 69 -22.34 3.33 -13.51
C TYR A 69 -22.54 4.03 -12.17
N TYR A 70 -21.73 3.66 -11.22
CA TYR A 70 -21.81 4.18 -9.87
C TYR A 70 -20.52 4.85 -9.48
N ILE A 71 -20.62 6.02 -8.86
CA ILE A 71 -19.52 6.71 -8.22
C ILE A 71 -19.48 6.25 -6.77
N LEU A 72 -18.38 5.62 -6.37
CA LEU A 72 -18.19 5.16 -4.99
C LEU A 72 -17.63 6.31 -4.15
N TYR A 73 -18.34 6.65 -3.09
CA TYR A 73 -17.91 7.66 -2.10
C TYR A 73 -17.26 7.06 -0.86
N GLY A 74 -17.41 5.78 -0.62
CA GLY A 74 -16.83 5.00 0.48
C GLY A 74 -17.83 4.02 1.08
N LEU A 75 -17.35 2.96 1.70
CA LEU A 75 -18.05 1.92 2.48
C LEU A 75 -19.52 1.67 2.05
N GLY A 76 -19.71 1.17 0.82
CA GLY A 76 -21.01 0.89 0.27
C GLY A 76 -21.82 2.10 -0.19
N THR A 77 -21.36 3.32 0.04
CA THR A 77 -22.04 4.51 -0.45
C THR A 77 -21.73 4.72 -1.92
N ALA A 78 -22.71 4.48 -2.77
CA ALA A 78 -22.64 4.65 -4.20
C ALA A 78 -23.75 5.58 -4.70
N ILE A 79 -23.42 6.43 -5.65
CA ILE A 79 -24.41 7.28 -6.33
C ILE A 79 -24.39 6.94 -7.81
N LYS A 80 -25.58 6.67 -8.38
CA LYS A 80 -25.72 6.47 -9.82
C LYS A 80 -25.24 7.73 -10.54
N GLY A 81 -24.23 7.57 -11.38
CA GLY A 81 -23.66 8.65 -12.18
C GLY A 81 -24.46 8.92 -13.42
N ILE A 82 -24.52 10.18 -13.86
CA ILE A 82 -25.06 10.57 -15.16
C ILE A 82 -23.91 10.52 -16.17
N GLY A 83 -24.02 9.61 -17.13
CA GLY A 83 -22.93 9.22 -17.99
C GLY A 83 -22.57 10.19 -19.07
N SER A 84 -21.62 11.07 -18.94
CA SER A 84 -20.63 11.33 -19.97
C SER A 84 -19.65 12.43 -19.59
N GLY A 85 -18.39 12.25 -19.99
CA GLY A 85 -17.44 13.36 -20.10
C GLY A 85 -16.85 13.90 -18.81
N VAL A 86 -16.86 13.14 -17.72
CA VAL A 86 -16.17 13.57 -16.49
C VAL A 86 -14.68 13.29 -16.64
N THR A 87 -13.89 14.35 -16.57
CA THR A 87 -12.43 14.26 -16.46
C THR A 87 -12.02 14.62 -15.05
N SER A 88 -11.25 13.73 -14.43
CA SER A 88 -10.69 13.92 -13.09
C SER A 88 -9.17 13.93 -13.18
N ASN A 89 -8.56 14.95 -12.61
CA ASN A 89 -7.11 15.09 -12.48
C ASN A 89 -6.73 14.84 -11.04
N TYR A 90 -5.81 13.91 -10.83
CA TYR A 90 -5.23 13.60 -9.52
C TYR A 90 -3.82 14.17 -9.50
N ILE A 91 -3.55 15.04 -8.56
CA ILE A 91 -2.26 15.72 -8.43
C ILE A 91 -1.81 15.56 -6.98
N GLY A 92 -0.63 15.01 -6.77
CA GLY A 92 -0.14 14.77 -5.44
C GLY A 92 1.37 14.65 -5.34
N ASP A 93 1.82 14.75 -4.11
CA ASP A 93 3.21 14.58 -3.73
C ASP A 93 3.32 13.60 -2.56
N ARG A 94 4.42 12.85 -2.53
CA ARG A 94 4.80 12.00 -1.43
C ARG A 94 6.17 12.42 -0.91
N PHE A 95 6.26 12.56 0.40
CA PHE A 95 7.49 12.78 1.14
C PHE A 95 7.67 11.67 2.15
N GLY A 96 8.88 11.18 2.28
CA GLY A 96 9.19 10.15 3.26
C GLY A 96 10.64 10.20 3.68
N GLY A 97 10.93 9.49 4.77
CA GLY A 97 12.29 9.31 5.26
C GLY A 97 12.45 7.96 5.93
N ALA A 98 13.63 7.40 5.85
CA ALA A 98 14.00 6.17 6.52
C ALA A 98 15.33 6.31 7.23
N LEU A 99 15.42 5.68 8.40
CA LEU A 99 16.64 5.50 9.17
C LEU A 99 16.93 4.01 9.29
N GLN A 100 18.19 3.64 9.15
CA GLN A 100 18.66 2.26 9.21
C GLN A 100 19.84 2.15 10.15
N TYR A 101 19.88 1.08 10.92
CA TYR A 101 21.01 0.69 11.74
C TYR A 101 21.37 -0.76 11.48
N ASN A 102 22.61 -0.99 11.09
CA ASN A 102 23.14 -2.35 10.91
C ASN A 102 24.25 -2.61 11.95
N PHE A 103 24.06 -3.72 12.69
CA PHE A 103 25.05 -4.29 13.57
C PHE A 103 25.54 -5.62 12.99
N SER A 104 26.84 -5.76 12.74
CA SER A 104 27.43 -6.92 12.08
C SER A 104 28.63 -7.46 12.84
N MET A 105 28.60 -8.76 13.12
CA MET A 105 29.70 -9.60 13.63
C MET A 105 29.92 -10.78 12.67
N PRO A 106 31.01 -11.54 12.77
CA PRO A 106 31.30 -12.63 11.85
C PRO A 106 30.18 -13.69 11.72
N SER A 107 29.43 -13.94 12.81
CA SER A 107 28.35 -14.93 12.84
C SER A 107 26.97 -14.34 13.12
N PHE A 108 26.86 -13.00 13.18
CA PHE A 108 25.61 -12.34 13.56
C PHE A 108 25.43 -11.03 12.81
N ASN A 109 24.27 -10.83 12.22
CA ASN A 109 23.89 -9.59 11.55
C ASN A 109 22.50 -9.16 12.02
N LEU A 110 22.37 -7.91 12.43
CA LEU A 110 21.11 -7.27 12.82
C LEU A 110 20.91 -6.02 11.97
N LEU A 111 19.76 -5.90 11.33
CA LEU A 111 19.33 -4.70 10.61
C LEU A 111 18.02 -4.21 11.22
N LEU A 112 18.03 -2.99 11.75
CA LEU A 112 16.85 -2.25 12.18
C LEU A 112 16.58 -1.14 11.18
N GLU A 113 15.33 -1.01 10.76
CA GLU A 113 14.88 0.05 9.87
C GLU A 113 13.60 0.67 10.42
N GLY A 114 13.48 2.00 10.36
CA GLY A 114 12.27 2.75 10.62
C GLY A 114 12.04 3.76 9.49
N SER A 115 10.82 3.85 8.98
CA SER A 115 10.43 4.81 7.96
C SER A 115 9.09 5.46 8.23
N TYR A 116 8.92 6.67 7.71
CA TYR A 116 7.67 7.40 7.74
C TYR A 116 7.45 8.11 6.41
N ASP A 117 6.27 7.89 5.82
CA ASP A 117 5.85 8.47 4.54
C ASP A 117 4.53 9.22 4.69
N VAL A 118 4.40 10.35 4.01
CA VAL A 118 3.17 11.11 3.85
C VAL A 118 2.93 11.37 2.37
N LYS A 119 1.77 10.94 1.86
CA LYS A 119 1.27 11.29 0.53
C LYS A 119 0.08 12.24 0.71
N ALA A 120 0.07 13.35 -0.01
CA ALA A 120 -1.09 14.23 -0.16
C ALA A 120 -1.47 14.31 -1.63
N GLU A 121 -2.76 14.12 -1.94
CA GLU A 121 -3.28 14.13 -3.29
C GLU A 121 -4.59 14.89 -3.34
N THR A 122 -4.79 15.68 -4.38
CA THR A 122 -6.02 16.45 -4.64
C THR A 122 -6.64 15.96 -5.94
N VAL A 123 -7.96 15.80 -5.94
CA VAL A 123 -8.75 15.45 -7.12
C VAL A 123 -9.47 16.70 -7.61
N GLN A 124 -9.25 17.02 -8.88
CA GLN A 124 -9.84 18.18 -9.55
C GLN A 124 -10.69 17.71 -10.74
N GLN A 125 -11.86 18.29 -10.89
CA GLN A 125 -12.70 18.15 -12.10
C GLN A 125 -12.60 19.40 -12.96
N SER A 126 -12.68 19.21 -14.29
CA SER A 126 -12.61 20.23 -15.33
C SER A 126 -11.23 20.88 -15.51
N TYR A 127 -10.83 21.05 -16.77
CA TYR A 127 -9.55 21.69 -17.12
C TYR A 127 -9.61 23.20 -17.26
N THR A 128 -10.76 23.76 -17.70
CA THR A 128 -10.91 25.20 -17.97
C THR A 128 -11.12 26.01 -16.69
N THR A 129 -11.89 25.47 -15.75
CA THR A 129 -12.08 26.01 -14.41
C THR A 129 -11.98 24.87 -13.42
N PRO A 130 -10.77 24.54 -12.94
CA PRO A 130 -10.56 23.40 -12.05
C PRO A 130 -11.37 23.54 -10.76
N LYS A 131 -12.17 22.53 -10.45
CA LYS A 131 -12.92 22.41 -9.21
C LYS A 131 -12.29 21.30 -8.35
N LYS A 132 -11.77 21.65 -7.20
CA LYS A 132 -11.39 20.66 -6.19
C LYS A 132 -12.63 19.96 -5.66
N ILE A 133 -12.66 18.64 -5.71
CA ILE A 133 -13.79 17.83 -5.24
C ILE A 133 -13.41 16.92 -4.08
N ALA A 134 -12.20 16.38 -4.10
CA ALA A 134 -11.72 15.46 -3.09
C ALA A 134 -10.22 15.60 -2.86
N GLY A 135 -9.75 15.07 -1.75
CA GLY A 135 -8.33 14.93 -1.44
C GLY A 135 -8.09 13.68 -0.61
N VAL A 136 -6.85 13.21 -0.64
CA VAL A 136 -6.39 12.06 0.15
C VAL A 136 -5.12 12.46 0.88
N LYS A 137 -5.05 12.15 2.17
CA LYS A 137 -3.83 12.25 2.97
C LYS A 137 -3.52 10.89 3.55
N ASP A 138 -2.47 10.24 3.05
CA ASP A 138 -2.03 8.89 3.42
C ASP A 138 -0.73 9.00 4.21
N LYS A 139 -0.72 8.49 5.44
CA LYS A 139 0.41 8.50 6.36
C LYS A 139 0.75 7.06 6.70
N THR A 140 1.99 6.65 6.46
CA THR A 140 2.46 5.30 6.73
C THR A 140 3.73 5.34 7.59
N ALA A 141 3.68 4.69 8.74
CA ALA A 141 4.84 4.38 9.58
C ALA A 141 5.19 2.91 9.43
N HIS A 142 6.46 2.60 9.25
CA HIS A 142 6.96 1.23 9.12
C HIS A 142 8.21 1.03 9.97
N VAL A 143 8.29 -0.11 10.67
CA VAL A 143 9.47 -0.56 11.40
C VAL A 143 9.75 -2.00 11.04
N SER A 144 11.01 -2.33 10.76
CA SER A 144 11.44 -3.71 10.53
C SER A 144 12.71 -4.03 11.31
N LEU A 145 12.78 -5.27 11.79
CA LEU A 145 13.96 -5.86 12.40
C LEU A 145 14.28 -7.16 11.65
N THR A 146 15.48 -7.24 11.11
CA THR A 146 15.99 -8.46 10.47
C THR A 146 17.23 -8.94 11.23
N MET A 147 17.26 -10.20 11.59
CA MET A 147 18.37 -10.85 12.28
C MET A 147 18.78 -12.10 11.51
N ILE A 148 20.08 -12.25 11.30
CA ILE A 148 20.70 -13.45 10.73
C ILE A 148 21.79 -13.89 11.69
N GLN A 149 21.75 -15.13 12.13
CA GLN A 149 22.78 -15.76 12.94
C GLN A 149 23.28 -17.01 12.21
N GLU A 150 24.53 -16.99 11.83
CA GLU A 150 25.20 -18.07 11.11
C GLU A 150 26.09 -18.86 12.07
N GLY A 151 25.69 -20.08 12.43
CA GLY A 151 26.51 -21.04 13.15
C GLY A 151 27.12 -22.08 12.23
N LYS A 152 28.00 -22.90 12.74
CA LYS A 152 28.65 -23.99 11.99
C LYS A 152 27.62 -24.97 11.41
N ASP A 153 26.65 -25.37 12.24
CA ASP A 153 25.68 -26.41 11.87
C ASP A 153 24.31 -25.84 11.52
N TYR A 154 23.96 -24.65 12.00
CA TYR A 154 22.65 -24.05 11.85
C TYR A 154 22.74 -22.57 11.52
N THR A 155 21.79 -22.11 10.70
CA THR A 155 21.55 -20.69 10.44
C THR A 155 20.14 -20.34 10.88
N ASN A 156 20.03 -19.28 11.71
CA ASN A 156 18.78 -18.67 12.13
C ASN A 156 18.54 -17.41 11.30
N TYR A 157 17.33 -17.25 10.83
CA TYR A 157 16.84 -16.03 10.21
C TYR A 157 15.55 -15.62 10.90
N MET A 158 15.46 -14.34 11.26
CA MET A 158 14.23 -13.75 11.81
C MET A 158 13.99 -12.39 11.15
N ARG A 159 12.77 -12.15 10.72
CA ARG A 159 12.33 -10.82 10.29
C ARG A 159 10.99 -10.50 10.92
N THR A 160 10.94 -9.38 11.63
CA THR A 160 9.70 -8.84 12.19
C THR A 160 9.43 -7.49 11.55
N THR A 161 8.19 -7.24 11.17
CA THR A 161 7.76 -5.96 10.62
C THR A 161 6.49 -5.48 11.31
N TYR A 162 6.37 -4.17 11.47
CA TYR A 162 5.14 -3.51 11.87
C TYR A 162 4.88 -2.33 10.94
N THR A 163 3.67 -2.24 10.43
CA THR A 163 3.22 -1.14 9.58
C THR A 163 1.92 -0.57 10.15
N ASN A 164 1.86 0.74 10.29
CA ASN A 164 0.66 1.48 10.63
C ASN A 164 0.38 2.50 9.54
N ARG A 165 -0.77 2.38 8.88
CA ARG A 165 -1.19 3.25 7.78
C ARG A 165 -2.51 3.91 8.13
N ASN A 166 -2.58 5.23 7.98
CA ASN A 166 -3.79 6.03 8.15
C ASN A 166 -4.04 6.85 6.90
N ILE A 167 -5.23 6.70 6.32
CA ILE A 167 -5.67 7.43 5.15
C ILE A 167 -6.89 8.27 5.53
N ASP A 168 -6.79 9.57 5.32
CA ASP A 168 -7.88 10.52 5.47
C ASP A 168 -8.40 10.88 4.08
N GLY A 169 -9.66 10.56 3.77
CA GLY A 169 -10.38 11.02 2.60
C GLY A 169 -11.08 12.34 2.88
N ILE A 170 -10.74 13.38 2.14
CA ILE A 170 -11.18 14.76 2.35
C ILE A 170 -12.18 15.11 1.25
N GLN A 171 -13.34 15.66 1.64
CA GLN A 171 -14.32 16.21 0.71
C GLN A 171 -14.18 17.73 0.71
N TYR A 172 -14.19 18.35 -0.48
CA TYR A 172 -14.21 19.77 -0.69
C TYR A 172 -15.60 20.24 -1.11
N ILE A 173 -16.11 21.29 -0.48
CA ILE A 173 -17.34 21.98 -0.89
C ILE A 173 -16.91 23.32 -1.47
N SER A 174 -17.23 23.53 -2.75
CA SER A 174 -16.85 24.72 -3.50
C SER A 174 -18.07 25.41 -4.08
N GLN A 175 -18.07 26.72 -4.10
CA GLN A 175 -19.07 27.57 -4.75
C GLN A 175 -18.45 28.23 -5.97
N ARG A 176 -19.25 28.40 -7.03
CA ARG A 176 -18.82 29.17 -8.19
C ARG A 176 -18.89 30.67 -7.89
N ASP A 177 -17.78 31.33 -8.00
CA ASP A 177 -17.70 32.79 -8.00
C ASP A 177 -17.73 33.30 -9.44
N ASN A 178 -18.70 34.17 -9.73
CA ASN A 178 -18.88 34.80 -11.04
C ASN A 178 -18.53 36.29 -11.01
N SER A 179 -17.84 36.76 -9.97
CA SER A 179 -17.39 38.14 -9.91
C SER A 179 -16.37 38.47 -11.00
N GLU A 180 -16.33 39.69 -11.49
CA GLU A 180 -15.40 40.11 -12.55
C GLU A 180 -13.93 39.99 -12.15
N SER A 181 -13.66 39.99 -10.83
CA SER A 181 -12.31 39.92 -10.28
C SER A 181 -11.80 38.47 -10.04
N GLN A 182 -12.70 37.49 -9.91
CA GLN A 182 -12.36 36.10 -9.61
C GLN A 182 -13.39 35.15 -10.22
N SER A 183 -13.33 34.92 -11.53
CA SER A 183 -14.19 33.89 -12.12
C SER A 183 -13.59 32.50 -11.87
N GLY A 184 -14.30 31.66 -11.09
CA GLY A 184 -13.82 30.30 -10.83
C GLY A 184 -14.57 29.60 -9.70
N TRP A 185 -13.98 28.54 -9.21
CA TRP A 185 -14.49 27.80 -8.04
C TRP A 185 -13.72 28.20 -6.81
N VAL A 186 -14.44 28.72 -5.80
CA VAL A 186 -13.88 29.07 -4.48
C VAL A 186 -14.21 27.94 -3.50
N GLU A 187 -13.20 27.45 -2.80
CA GLU A 187 -13.36 26.49 -1.73
C GLU A 187 -14.00 27.20 -0.51
N LEU A 188 -15.18 26.74 -0.09
CA LEU A 188 -15.87 27.25 1.09
C LEU A 188 -15.49 26.46 2.34
N TYR A 189 -15.34 25.14 2.20
CA TYR A 189 -15.14 24.25 3.33
C TYR A 189 -14.56 22.92 2.87
N ASN A 190 -13.73 22.32 3.70
CA ASN A 190 -13.28 20.94 3.53
C ASN A 190 -13.33 20.20 4.87
N ASN A 191 -13.56 18.90 4.82
CA ASN A 191 -13.53 18.04 6.00
C ASN A 191 -13.17 16.62 5.64
N ILE A 192 -12.65 15.88 6.62
CA ILE A 192 -12.46 14.44 6.52
C ILE A 192 -13.84 13.79 6.43
N ARG A 193 -14.04 12.98 5.39
CA ARG A 193 -15.28 12.26 5.12
C ARG A 193 -15.15 10.78 5.38
N SER A 194 -13.97 10.24 5.16
CA SER A 194 -13.64 8.85 5.39
C SER A 194 -12.28 8.72 6.05
N THR A 195 -12.11 7.70 6.87
CA THR A 195 -10.83 7.30 7.43
C THR A 195 -10.62 5.81 7.18
N TYR A 196 -9.42 5.43 6.77
CA TYR A 196 -9.02 4.05 6.57
C TYR A 196 -7.74 3.82 7.38
N LYS A 197 -7.80 2.92 8.35
CA LYS A 197 -6.68 2.59 9.23
C LYS A 197 -6.32 1.14 9.04
N ALA A 198 -5.07 0.86 8.74
CA ALA A 198 -4.57 -0.50 8.62
C ALA A 198 -3.31 -0.68 9.46
N GLN A 199 -3.31 -1.72 10.29
CA GLN A 199 -2.16 -2.16 11.06
C GLN A 199 -1.79 -3.58 10.65
N THR A 200 -0.52 -3.79 10.38
CA THR A 200 0.00 -5.11 10.02
C THR A 200 1.24 -5.39 10.85
N ALA A 201 1.26 -6.53 11.52
CA ALA A 201 2.45 -7.04 12.20
C ALA A 201 2.79 -8.41 11.62
N SER A 202 4.05 -8.64 11.28
CA SER A 202 4.49 -9.93 10.78
C SER A 202 5.77 -10.41 11.47
N LEU A 203 5.87 -11.72 11.65
CA LEU A 203 7.06 -12.42 12.08
C LEU A 203 7.34 -13.57 11.10
N ASN A 204 8.51 -13.54 10.50
CA ASN A 204 9.03 -14.64 9.69
C ASN A 204 10.28 -15.18 10.38
N TYR A 205 10.25 -16.44 10.78
CA TYR A 205 11.38 -17.13 11.36
C TYR A 205 11.74 -18.36 10.55
N ALA A 206 13.03 -18.56 10.32
CA ALA A 206 13.52 -19.74 9.63
C ALA A 206 14.77 -20.28 10.32
N LEU A 207 14.77 -21.58 10.55
CA LEU A 207 15.91 -22.36 11.02
C LEU A 207 16.35 -23.32 9.92
N SER A 208 17.60 -23.25 9.52
CA SER A 208 18.16 -24.17 8.53
C SER A 208 19.39 -24.90 9.08
N ARG A 209 19.50 -26.18 8.74
CA ARG A 209 20.71 -26.95 9.00
C ARG A 209 21.67 -26.83 7.82
N ASN A 210 22.88 -26.36 8.09
CA ASN A 210 23.90 -26.14 7.09
C ASN A 210 24.49 -27.45 6.55
N ARG A 211 24.84 -27.46 5.27
CA ARG A 211 25.56 -28.52 4.58
C ARG A 211 26.47 -27.90 3.52
N GLY A 212 27.70 -27.57 3.89
CA GLY A 212 28.57 -26.76 3.04
C GLY A 212 27.95 -25.38 2.78
N ASN A 213 27.84 -24.99 1.51
CA ASN A 213 27.22 -23.72 1.10
C ASN A 213 25.69 -23.78 0.95
N GLU A 214 25.07 -24.85 1.44
CA GLU A 214 23.64 -25.11 1.27
C GLU A 214 22.99 -25.54 2.58
N TYR A 215 21.67 -25.75 2.55
CA TYR A 215 20.96 -26.37 3.65
C TYR A 215 20.62 -27.84 3.36
N SER A 216 20.59 -28.66 4.40
CA SER A 216 20.04 -30.04 4.33
C SER A 216 18.54 -30.05 4.63
N TRP A 217 18.07 -29.21 5.51
CA TRP A 217 16.67 -28.95 5.78
C TRP A 217 16.47 -27.52 6.29
N LYS A 218 15.25 -27.02 6.14
CA LYS A 218 14.81 -25.71 6.62
C LYS A 218 13.42 -25.83 7.22
N ALA A 219 13.20 -25.26 8.40
CA ALA A 219 11.89 -25.07 9.01
C ALA A 219 11.55 -23.58 9.02
N GLU A 220 10.30 -23.26 8.74
CA GLU A 220 9.82 -21.87 8.63
C GLU A 220 8.56 -21.67 9.48
N LEU A 221 8.49 -20.57 10.20
CA LEU A 221 7.32 -20.10 10.90
C LEU A 221 6.98 -18.70 10.38
N ASN A 222 5.73 -18.52 9.96
CA ASN A 222 5.21 -17.23 9.52
C ASN A 222 3.99 -16.89 10.39
N VAL A 223 4.00 -15.73 10.99
CA VAL A 223 2.87 -15.16 11.74
C VAL A 223 2.53 -13.83 11.10
N ASN A 224 1.28 -13.61 10.76
CA ASN A 224 0.81 -12.34 10.22
C ASN A 224 -0.49 -11.94 10.91
N TYR A 225 -0.48 -10.77 11.51
CA TYR A 225 -1.62 -10.14 12.12
C TYR A 225 -1.98 -8.90 11.31
N THR A 226 -3.27 -8.76 10.98
CA THR A 226 -3.80 -7.58 10.29
C THR A 226 -5.03 -7.07 11.00
N LYS A 227 -5.10 -5.77 11.21
CA LYS A 227 -6.27 -5.06 11.69
C LYS A 227 -6.59 -3.93 10.72
N GLN A 228 -7.86 -3.85 10.33
CA GLN A 228 -8.39 -2.82 9.46
C GLN A 228 -9.61 -2.18 10.12
N ASP A 229 -9.63 -0.85 10.17
CA ASP A 229 -10.73 -0.04 10.68
C ASP A 229 -11.03 1.04 9.63
N ASP A 230 -12.16 0.92 8.95
CA ASP A 230 -12.60 1.85 7.91
C ASP A 230 -13.90 2.51 8.35
N GLU A 231 -13.97 3.83 8.20
CA GLU A 231 -15.12 4.64 8.62
C GLU A 231 -15.48 5.63 7.52
N TYR A 232 -16.78 5.79 7.26
CA TYR A 232 -17.34 6.80 6.40
C TYR A 232 -18.41 7.57 7.18
N LEU A 233 -18.21 8.90 7.31
CA LEU A 233 -18.96 9.70 8.28
C LEU A 233 -20.40 10.06 7.87
N MET A 234 -20.71 10.01 6.55
CA MET A 234 -22.06 10.43 6.13
C MET A 234 -22.48 9.78 4.79
N PRO A 235 -23.34 8.80 4.80
CA PRO A 235 -23.98 8.19 5.97
C PRO A 235 -22.95 7.43 6.82
N ASN A 236 -23.14 7.41 8.15
CA ASN A 236 -22.19 6.77 9.03
C ASN A 236 -22.15 5.26 8.76
N SER A 237 -21.02 4.81 8.26
CA SER A 237 -20.76 3.41 7.90
C SER A 237 -19.40 3.01 8.44
N VAL A 238 -19.32 1.82 9.00
CA VAL A 238 -18.09 1.29 9.61
C VAL A 238 -17.83 -0.10 9.08
N GLN A 239 -16.61 -0.38 8.74
CA GLN A 239 -16.14 -1.73 8.45
C GLN A 239 -14.84 -1.96 9.21
N ASN A 240 -14.82 -2.99 10.04
CA ASN A 240 -13.58 -3.42 10.69
C ASN A 240 -13.36 -4.93 10.47
N ALA A 241 -12.11 -5.32 10.46
CA ALA A 241 -11.72 -6.72 10.37
C ALA A 241 -10.39 -6.94 11.09
N GLU A 242 -10.29 -8.05 11.79
CA GLU A 242 -9.09 -8.44 12.51
C GLU A 242 -8.77 -9.90 12.21
N ASN A 243 -7.57 -10.17 11.67
CA ASN A 243 -7.18 -11.49 11.19
C ASN A 243 -5.80 -11.87 11.71
N LEU A 244 -5.65 -13.16 12.03
CA LEU A 244 -4.39 -13.80 12.37
C LEU A 244 -4.14 -14.97 11.42
N SER A 245 -2.99 -14.95 10.76
CA SER A 245 -2.51 -16.04 9.91
C SER A 245 -1.27 -16.68 10.52
N LEU A 246 -1.27 -18.00 10.62
CA LEU A 246 -0.15 -18.80 11.08
C LEU A 246 0.25 -19.76 9.97
N GLY A 247 1.54 -19.75 9.60
CA GLY A 247 2.09 -20.63 8.57
C GLY A 247 3.28 -21.42 9.13
N LEU A 248 3.33 -22.72 8.84
CA LEU A 248 4.45 -23.58 9.11
C LEU A 248 4.96 -24.18 7.80
N GLY A 249 6.25 -24.12 7.56
CA GLY A 249 6.90 -24.66 6.38
C GLY A 249 8.07 -25.58 6.71
N GLY A 250 8.28 -26.58 5.89
CA GLY A 250 9.43 -27.48 5.97
C GLY A 250 9.98 -27.79 4.60
N LYS A 251 11.29 -27.61 4.43
CA LYS A 251 12.00 -27.94 3.18
C LYS A 251 13.09 -28.98 3.46
N LYS A 252 13.16 -29.98 2.62
CA LYS A 252 14.22 -31.00 2.70
C LYS A 252 14.95 -31.12 1.36
N ASN A 253 16.27 -31.04 1.43
CA ASN A 253 17.15 -31.17 0.28
C ASN A 253 17.90 -32.51 0.38
N PHE A 254 17.48 -33.46 -0.42
CA PHE A 254 18.14 -34.78 -0.55
C PHE A 254 19.17 -34.75 -1.67
N VAL A 255 20.38 -35.17 -1.39
CA VAL A 255 21.39 -35.45 -2.42
C VAL A 255 21.21 -36.89 -2.91
N LEU A 256 21.03 -37.05 -4.21
CA LEU A 256 20.83 -38.39 -4.84
C LEU A 256 22.14 -38.91 -5.43
N GLY A 257 22.65 -40.02 -4.85
CA GLY A 257 23.90 -40.64 -5.27
C GLY A 257 25.16 -39.84 -4.85
N ASN A 258 26.30 -40.20 -5.43
CA ASN A 258 27.59 -39.57 -5.12
C ASN A 258 27.83 -38.24 -5.86
N SER A 259 26.88 -37.79 -6.66
CA SER A 259 26.98 -36.55 -7.43
C SER A 259 26.21 -35.41 -6.77
N LEU A 260 26.88 -34.32 -6.45
CA LEU A 260 26.25 -33.10 -5.94
C LEU A 260 25.26 -32.45 -6.94
N ASN A 261 25.21 -32.93 -8.18
CA ASN A 261 24.38 -32.38 -9.24
C ASN A 261 22.96 -32.97 -9.30
N ARG A 262 22.67 -34.05 -8.53
CA ARG A 262 21.33 -34.64 -8.50
C ARG A 262 20.69 -34.44 -7.15
N ARG A 263 19.56 -33.73 -7.12
CA ARG A 263 18.85 -33.33 -5.88
C ARG A 263 17.37 -33.57 -6.01
N LEU A 264 16.77 -33.96 -4.90
CA LEU A 264 15.34 -33.96 -4.71
C LEU A 264 15.02 -32.95 -3.60
N LEU A 265 14.24 -31.91 -3.95
CA LEU A 265 13.74 -30.89 -3.02
C LEU A 265 12.28 -31.24 -2.72
N ILE A 266 11.97 -31.39 -1.44
CA ILE A 266 10.60 -31.52 -0.94
C ILE A 266 10.30 -30.27 -0.12
N ASP A 267 9.20 -29.60 -0.44
CA ASP A 267 8.71 -28.41 0.22
C ASP A 267 7.26 -28.61 0.62
N VAL A 268 6.96 -28.45 1.90
CA VAL A 268 5.61 -28.60 2.46
C VAL A 268 5.28 -27.36 3.28
N HIS A 269 4.14 -26.75 3.01
CA HIS A 269 3.63 -25.63 3.77
C HIS A 269 2.19 -25.88 4.22
N VAL A 270 1.90 -25.51 5.46
CA VAL A 270 0.55 -25.51 6.03
C VAL A 270 0.28 -24.11 6.56
N ALA A 271 -0.88 -23.55 6.24
CA ALA A 271 -1.32 -22.28 6.73
C ALA A 271 -2.70 -22.38 7.39
N TYR A 272 -2.86 -21.67 8.49
CA TYR A 272 -4.11 -21.51 9.21
C TYR A 272 -4.44 -20.02 9.29
N ASN A 273 -5.62 -19.65 8.82
CA ASN A 273 -6.14 -18.28 8.89
C ASN A 273 -7.33 -18.24 9.84
N ASN A 274 -7.31 -17.31 10.77
CA ASN A 274 -8.38 -17.09 11.72
C ASN A 274 -8.83 -15.63 11.67
N ASN A 275 -10.12 -15.42 11.50
CA ASN A 275 -10.74 -14.12 11.70
C ASN A 275 -11.00 -13.98 13.21
N LEU A 276 -10.37 -13.00 13.85
CA LEU A 276 -10.50 -12.72 15.28
C LEU A 276 -11.74 -11.87 15.61
N GLY A 277 -12.21 -11.12 14.63
CA GLY A 277 -13.36 -10.25 14.75
C GLY A 277 -13.55 -9.40 13.51
N GLY A 278 -14.76 -8.86 13.37
CA GLY A 278 -15.12 -7.94 12.30
C GLY A 278 -16.55 -7.49 12.44
N GLU A 279 -16.81 -6.29 11.94
CA GLU A 279 -18.12 -5.69 11.91
C GLU A 279 -18.30 -4.92 10.61
N TYR A 280 -19.49 -4.95 10.06
CA TYR A 280 -19.88 -4.11 8.94
C TYR A 280 -21.24 -3.48 9.24
N VAL A 281 -21.26 -2.16 9.37
CA VAL A 281 -22.47 -1.36 9.58
C VAL A 281 -22.59 -0.35 8.45
N TYR A 282 -23.68 -0.43 7.71
CA TYR A 282 -23.99 0.52 6.65
C TYR A 282 -25.11 1.45 7.08
N GLY A 283 -24.82 2.74 7.21
CA GLY A 283 -25.78 3.78 7.64
C GLY A 283 -26.57 4.46 6.51
N GLY A 284 -26.38 4.03 5.24
CA GLY A 284 -27.03 4.61 4.07
C GLY A 284 -28.44 4.08 3.81
N SER A 285 -29.13 4.70 2.85
CA SER A 285 -30.52 4.35 2.48
C SER A 285 -30.63 3.26 1.42
N HIS A 286 -29.51 2.86 0.81
CA HIS A 286 -29.48 1.93 -0.33
C HIS A 286 -28.69 0.67 0.01
N ALA A 287 -29.19 -0.10 0.98
CA ALA A 287 -28.60 -1.38 1.36
C ALA A 287 -28.72 -2.46 0.26
N ASP A 288 -29.57 -2.22 -0.74
CA ASP A 288 -29.79 -3.06 -1.92
C ASP A 288 -28.73 -2.88 -3.02
N TYR A 289 -27.85 -1.90 -2.90
CA TYR A 289 -26.82 -1.71 -3.92
C TYR A 289 -25.73 -2.80 -3.85
N PRO A 290 -25.23 -3.28 -5.02
CA PRO A 290 -24.21 -4.33 -5.05
C PRO A 290 -22.90 -3.96 -4.35
N THR A 291 -22.70 -2.69 -4.03
CA THR A 291 -21.53 -2.21 -3.27
C THR A 291 -21.67 -2.37 -1.76
N VAL A 292 -22.84 -2.77 -1.27
CA VAL A 292 -23.15 -3.00 0.15
C VAL A 292 -23.19 -4.48 0.48
N THR A 293 -23.51 -5.33 -0.47
CA THR A 293 -23.54 -6.80 -0.37
C THR A 293 -22.28 -7.39 -0.98
#